data_7c914cf6080bd93952d74b499e1d9b85
#
_entry.id   7c914cf6080bd93952d74b499e1d9b85
#
_cell.length_a   1.000
_cell.length_b   1.000
_cell.length_c   1.000
_cell.angle_alpha   90.00
_cell.angle_beta   90.00
_cell.angle_gamma   90.00
#
_symmetry.space_group_name_H-M   'P 1'
#
loop_
_entity.id
_entity.type
_entity.pdbx_description
1 polymer ?
#
loop_
_entity_poly.entity_id
_entity_poly.type
_entity_poly.pdbx_seq_one_letter_code
_entity_poly.pdbx_strand_id
1 'polypeptide(L)'
;MKPFLLLLFTGILTVSGLAQSTFPVNGVADNRERVYAFVHATLVVDPTTTIADATLLIQSGKILSAGTNVTIPADAIVVESKGKFIYPSFIDLYSGYGMPAKQNPHQGRGPQMLNNN
;
A
#
# COMPACT_ATOMS: atom_id res chain seq x y z
N MET A 1 35.95 32.40 -37.04
CA MET A 1 35.62 32.44 -35.60
C MET A 1 34.09 32.49 -35.31
N LYS A 2 33.25 32.97 -36.23
CA LYS A 2 31.78 33.08 -36.04
C LYS A 2 31.00 31.75 -35.98
N PRO A 3 31.32 30.68 -36.76
CA PRO A 3 30.54 29.45 -36.73
C PRO A 3 30.75 28.64 -35.44
N PHE A 4 31.92 28.74 -34.83
CA PHE A 4 32.22 28.00 -33.58
C PHE A 4 31.43 28.53 -32.38
N LEU A 5 31.22 29.84 -32.30
CA LEU A 5 30.41 30.46 -31.24
C LEU A 5 28.94 30.11 -31.38
N LEU A 6 28.44 29.97 -32.61
CA LEU A 6 27.03 29.56 -32.85
C LEU A 6 26.79 28.12 -32.45
N LEU A 7 27.75 27.22 -32.67
CA LEU A 7 27.69 25.82 -32.31
C LEU A 7 27.71 25.62 -30.76
N LEU A 8 28.50 26.44 -30.07
CA LEU A 8 28.53 26.46 -28.60
C LEU A 8 27.19 26.92 -28.00
N PHE A 9 26.57 27.94 -28.63
CA PHE A 9 25.28 28.46 -28.15
C PHE A 9 24.13 27.50 -28.36
N THR A 10 24.15 26.70 -29.44
CA THR A 10 23.14 25.65 -29.69
C THR A 10 23.26 24.47 -28.71
N GLY A 11 24.48 24.15 -28.27
CA GLY A 11 24.72 23.10 -27.27
C GLY A 11 24.17 23.40 -25.87
N ILE A 12 24.09 24.68 -25.49
CA ILE A 12 23.60 25.11 -24.17
C ILE A 12 22.06 25.05 -24.09
N LEU A 13 21.37 25.19 -25.23
CA LEU A 13 19.90 25.16 -25.29
C LEU A 13 19.30 23.76 -25.14
N THR A 14 20.08 22.68 -25.27
CA THR A 14 19.59 21.29 -25.20
C THR A 14 19.58 20.70 -23.79
N VAL A 15 20.13 21.39 -22.79
CA VAL A 15 20.24 20.88 -21.41
C VAL A 15 19.01 21.20 -20.55
N SER A 16 18.07 22.00 -21.03
CA SER A 16 16.91 22.49 -20.26
C SER A 16 15.73 21.53 -20.19
N GLY A 17 15.87 20.28 -20.60
CA GLY A 17 14.78 19.30 -20.70
C GLY A 17 14.62 18.37 -19.49
N LEU A 18 15.19 18.68 -18.33
CA LEU A 18 14.85 17.96 -17.11
C LEU A 18 13.49 18.46 -16.64
N ALA A 19 12.44 17.78 -17.07
CA ALA A 19 11.09 18.01 -16.61
C ALA A 19 11.08 17.93 -15.08
N GLN A 20 10.74 19.04 -14.46
CA GLN A 20 10.48 19.07 -13.02
C GLN A 20 9.33 18.10 -12.76
N SER A 21 9.48 17.25 -11.77
CA SER A 21 8.40 16.41 -11.27
C SER A 21 7.28 17.34 -10.78
N THR A 22 6.22 17.48 -11.56
CA THR A 22 5.11 18.40 -11.34
C THR A 22 4.05 17.85 -10.39
N PHE A 23 4.38 16.86 -9.61
CA PHE A 23 3.47 16.41 -8.55
C PHE A 23 3.69 17.30 -7.31
N PRO A 24 2.71 18.15 -6.95
CA PRO A 24 2.76 18.78 -5.65
C PRO A 24 2.70 17.66 -4.61
N VAL A 25 3.76 17.48 -3.85
CA VAL A 25 3.79 16.58 -2.69
C VAL A 25 2.95 17.24 -1.58
N ASN A 26 1.66 17.41 -1.81
CA ASN A 26 0.69 17.92 -0.85
C ASN A 26 0.02 16.78 -0.07
N GLY A 27 0.56 15.56 -0.14
CA GLY A 27 0.08 14.41 0.59
C GLY A 27 0.95 14.10 1.81
N VAL A 28 0.34 13.55 2.83
CA VAL A 28 1.07 12.83 3.88
C VAL A 28 1.91 11.76 3.19
N ALA A 29 3.20 11.67 3.52
CA ALA A 29 4.09 10.65 2.95
C ALA A 29 3.45 9.28 3.10
N ASP A 30 3.32 8.54 1.99
CA ASP A 30 2.76 7.20 2.02
C ASP A 30 3.77 6.25 2.65
N ASN A 31 3.56 5.93 3.91
CA ASN A 31 4.43 5.03 4.65
C ASN A 31 4.40 3.59 4.13
N ARG A 32 3.47 3.24 3.22
CA ARG A 32 3.39 1.89 2.63
C ARG A 32 4.59 1.53 1.77
N GLU A 33 5.33 2.52 1.26
CA GLU A 33 6.56 2.30 0.50
C GLU A 33 7.75 1.90 1.39
N ARG A 34 7.67 2.16 2.70
CA ARG A 34 8.72 1.78 3.64
C ARG A 34 8.67 0.31 3.99
N VAL A 35 9.82 -0.26 4.31
CA VAL A 35 9.91 -1.63 4.82
C VAL A 35 9.48 -1.63 6.28
N TYR A 36 8.56 -2.51 6.63
CA TYR A 36 8.18 -2.82 8.01
C TYR A 36 8.75 -4.16 8.40
N ALA A 37 9.44 -4.23 9.54
CA ALA A 37 10.00 -5.44 10.11
C ALA A 37 9.27 -5.76 11.41
N PHE A 38 8.40 -6.75 11.40
CA PHE A 38 7.78 -7.29 12.62
C PHE A 38 8.72 -8.35 13.19
N VAL A 39 9.32 -8.08 14.36
CA VAL A 39 10.34 -8.94 14.96
C VAL A 39 9.81 -9.68 16.17
N HIS A 40 10.41 -10.85 16.46
CA HIS A 40 10.09 -11.73 17.61
C HIS A 40 8.63 -12.19 17.66
N ALA A 41 7.96 -12.26 16.50
CA ALA A 41 6.59 -12.76 16.40
C ALA A 41 6.53 -14.28 16.30
N THR A 42 5.38 -14.85 16.61
CA THR A 42 5.04 -16.22 16.22
C THR A 42 4.24 -16.16 14.93
N LEU A 43 4.85 -16.62 13.81
CA LEU A 43 4.18 -16.66 12.51
C LEU A 43 3.44 -17.98 12.35
N VAL A 44 2.14 -17.91 12.12
CA VAL A 44 1.31 -19.06 11.76
C VAL A 44 1.11 -18.99 10.25
N VAL A 45 1.90 -19.79 9.51
CA VAL A 45 1.92 -19.76 8.04
C VAL A 45 0.69 -20.48 7.47
N ASP A 46 0.37 -21.62 8.06
CA ASP A 46 -0.77 -22.47 7.73
C ASP A 46 -1.21 -23.25 8.97
N PRO A 47 -2.31 -24.05 8.93
CA PRO A 47 -2.82 -24.78 10.12
C PRO A 47 -1.82 -25.75 10.75
N THR A 48 -0.77 -26.13 10.04
CA THR A 48 0.23 -27.13 10.50
C THR A 48 1.60 -26.51 10.73
N THR A 49 1.86 -25.30 10.19
CA THR A 49 3.18 -24.67 10.19
C THR A 49 3.19 -23.40 11.03
N THR A 50 3.95 -23.43 12.10
CA THR A 50 4.16 -22.28 12.99
C THR A 50 5.66 -22.05 13.19
N ILE A 51 6.11 -20.79 13.03
CA ILE A 51 7.50 -20.38 13.20
C ILE A 51 7.57 -19.44 14.43
N ALA A 52 8.21 -19.90 15.48
CA ALA A 52 8.42 -19.10 16.70
C ALA A 52 9.61 -18.14 16.51
N ASP A 53 9.59 -17.02 17.25
CA ASP A 53 10.65 -16.01 17.25
C ASP A 53 11.07 -15.58 15.84
N ALA A 54 10.08 -15.34 14.99
CA ALA A 54 10.27 -15.03 13.59
C ALA A 54 10.22 -13.52 13.31
N THR A 55 10.87 -13.14 12.22
CA THR A 55 10.78 -11.80 11.63
C THR A 55 10.00 -11.86 10.33
N LEU A 56 9.07 -10.92 10.15
CA LEU A 56 8.29 -10.73 8.93
C LEU A 56 8.61 -9.35 8.35
N LEU A 57 9.09 -9.31 7.10
CA LEU A 57 9.30 -8.06 6.35
C LEU A 57 8.17 -7.83 5.37
N ILE A 58 7.60 -6.63 5.41
CA ILE A 58 6.52 -6.19 4.51
C ILE A 58 6.90 -4.86 3.87
N GLN A 59 6.65 -4.72 2.57
CA GLN A 59 6.76 -3.47 1.83
C GLN A 59 5.67 -3.38 0.76
N SER A 60 5.03 -2.24 0.64
CA SER A 60 3.98 -1.99 -0.37
C SER A 60 2.88 -3.07 -0.40
N GLY A 61 2.49 -3.58 0.78
CA GLY A 61 1.48 -4.62 0.91
C GLY A 61 1.93 -6.02 0.51
N LYS A 62 3.23 -6.25 0.29
CA LYS A 62 3.80 -7.55 -0.06
C LYS A 62 4.76 -8.04 1.02
N ILE A 63 4.77 -9.35 1.26
CA ILE A 63 5.76 -10.00 2.10
C ILE A 63 7.06 -10.12 1.30
N LEU A 64 8.13 -9.52 1.81
CA LEU A 64 9.47 -9.62 1.24
C LEU A 64 10.21 -10.86 1.74
N SER A 65 10.09 -11.12 3.05
CA SER A 65 10.74 -12.27 3.69
C SER A 65 10.03 -12.62 5.00
N ALA A 66 10.06 -13.88 5.37
CA ALA A 66 9.52 -14.38 6.63
C ALA A 66 10.37 -15.55 7.14
N GLY A 67 10.71 -15.57 8.43
CA GLY A 67 11.50 -16.65 9.03
C GLY A 67 12.28 -16.20 10.26
N THR A 68 13.13 -17.08 10.78
CA THR A 68 13.95 -16.80 11.98
C THR A 68 15.24 -16.04 11.64
N ASN A 69 15.80 -16.20 10.44
CA ASN A 69 17.08 -15.60 10.02
C ASN A 69 16.88 -14.59 8.89
N VAL A 70 16.05 -13.58 9.15
CA VAL A 70 15.74 -12.53 8.16
C VAL A 70 16.65 -11.32 8.40
N THR A 71 17.37 -10.88 7.36
CA THR A 71 18.16 -9.65 7.42
C THR A 71 17.24 -8.43 7.33
N ILE A 72 17.25 -7.60 8.37
CA ILE A 72 16.43 -6.38 8.44
C ILE A 72 17.20 -5.23 7.79
N PRO A 73 16.64 -4.53 6.77
CA PRO A 73 17.24 -3.34 6.21
C PRO A 73 17.40 -2.23 7.26
N ALA A 74 18.46 -1.43 7.14
CA ALA A 74 18.76 -0.37 8.12
C ALA A 74 17.72 0.75 8.17
N ASP A 75 16.97 0.95 7.08
CA ASP A 75 15.90 1.93 6.92
C ASP A 75 14.51 1.38 7.26
N ALA A 76 14.42 0.11 7.67
CA ALA A 76 13.15 -0.51 8.02
C ALA A 76 12.55 0.05 9.32
N ILE A 77 11.25 0.17 9.35
CA ILE A 77 10.50 0.46 10.59
C ILE A 77 10.35 -0.84 11.36
N VAL A 78 11.05 -0.94 12.49
CA VAL A 78 11.01 -2.13 13.34
C VAL A 78 9.82 -2.05 14.28
N VAL A 79 9.00 -3.10 14.28
CA VAL A 79 7.83 -3.27 15.15
C VAL A 79 8.06 -4.48 16.05
N GLU A 80 8.27 -4.25 17.34
CA GLU A 80 8.40 -5.33 18.31
C GLU A 80 7.07 -6.09 18.47
N SER A 81 7.12 -7.39 18.25
CA SER A 81 5.94 -8.28 18.24
C SER A 81 6.08 -9.48 19.15
N LYS A 82 6.97 -9.39 20.15
CA LYS A 82 7.18 -10.46 21.12
C LYS A 82 5.88 -10.88 21.81
N GLY A 83 5.61 -12.17 21.79
CA GLY A 83 4.39 -12.75 22.38
C GLY A 83 3.13 -12.55 21.54
N LYS A 84 3.24 -11.97 20.34
CA LYS A 84 2.12 -11.82 19.40
C LYS A 84 2.17 -12.88 18.33
N PHE A 85 0.98 -13.23 17.81
CA PHE A 85 0.82 -14.13 16.69
C PHE A 85 0.46 -13.32 15.43
N ILE A 86 1.05 -13.70 14.30
CA ILE A 86 0.72 -13.15 12.99
C ILE A 86 0.16 -14.29 12.14
N TYR A 87 -1.05 -14.09 11.63
CA TYR A 87 -1.79 -15.04 10.80
C TYR A 87 -1.94 -14.48 9.37
N PRO A 88 -2.10 -15.35 8.35
CA PRO A 88 -2.61 -14.92 7.06
C PRO A 88 -4.00 -14.33 7.21
N SER A 89 -4.35 -13.33 6.40
CA SER A 89 -5.71 -12.79 6.38
C SER A 89 -6.69 -13.78 5.78
N PHE A 90 -7.95 -13.70 6.21
CA PHE A 90 -9.03 -14.46 5.58
C PHE A 90 -9.37 -13.84 4.22
N ILE A 91 -9.56 -14.70 3.22
CA ILE A 91 -10.06 -14.30 1.90
C ILE A 91 -11.52 -14.75 1.84
N ASP A 92 -12.45 -13.81 1.89
CA ASP A 92 -13.86 -14.09 1.65
C ASP A 92 -14.15 -13.91 0.15
N LEU A 93 -14.37 -15.02 -0.53
CA LEU A 93 -14.64 -15.05 -1.97
C LEU A 93 -16.04 -14.51 -2.32
N TYR A 94 -16.91 -14.35 -1.33
CA TYR A 94 -18.31 -13.93 -1.54
C TYR A 94 -18.71 -12.84 -0.54
N SER A 95 -17.86 -11.84 -0.35
CA SER A 95 -18.14 -10.72 0.54
C SER A 95 -18.84 -9.58 -0.19
N GLY A 96 -19.96 -9.12 0.38
CA GLY A 96 -20.61 -7.86 -0.01
C GLY A 96 -19.99 -6.62 0.63
N TYR A 97 -18.91 -6.77 1.42
CA TYR A 97 -18.26 -5.66 2.11
C TYR A 97 -17.68 -4.64 1.11
N GLY A 98 -18.04 -3.38 1.29
CA GLY A 98 -17.62 -2.30 0.40
C GLY A 98 -18.39 -2.19 -0.92
N MET A 99 -19.34 -3.09 -1.20
CA MET A 99 -20.25 -2.93 -2.33
C MET A 99 -21.40 -1.99 -1.94
N PRO A 100 -21.78 -1.04 -2.82
CA PRO A 100 -22.95 -0.24 -2.58
C PRO A 100 -24.19 -1.15 -2.43
N ALA A 101 -24.98 -0.92 -1.37
CA ALA A 101 -26.21 -1.67 -1.17
C ALA A 101 -27.05 -1.58 -2.44
N LYS A 102 -27.47 -2.74 -2.99
CA LYS A 102 -28.42 -2.78 -4.10
C LYS A 102 -29.67 -2.01 -3.66
N GLN A 103 -29.89 -0.83 -4.21
CA GLN A 103 -31.16 -0.15 -4.06
C GLN A 103 -32.19 -1.02 -4.76
N ASN A 104 -33.04 -1.68 -3.98
CA ASN A 104 -34.20 -2.36 -4.54
C ASN A 104 -35.13 -1.29 -5.12
N PRO A 105 -35.35 -1.23 -6.44
CA PRO A 105 -36.19 -0.22 -7.05
C PRO A 105 -37.67 -0.30 -6.62
N HIS A 106 -38.02 -1.28 -5.81
CA HIS A 106 -39.37 -1.51 -5.31
C HIS A 106 -39.61 -1.04 -3.87
N GLN A 107 -38.62 -0.48 -3.16
CA GLN A 107 -38.83 0.06 -1.81
C GLN A 107 -39.35 1.51 -1.77
N GLY A 108 -39.82 2.05 -2.89
CA GLY A 108 -40.28 3.44 -2.99
C GLY A 108 -41.74 3.66 -3.29
N ARG A 109 -42.61 2.63 -3.30
CA ARG A 109 -44.06 2.82 -3.49
C ARG A 109 -44.85 1.82 -2.67
N GLY A 110 -44.84 2.02 -1.35
CA GLY A 110 -45.98 1.59 -0.57
C GLY A 110 -47.20 2.45 -0.97
N PRO A 111 -48.43 1.89 -1.04
CA PRO A 111 -49.61 2.71 -1.33
C PRO A 111 -49.72 3.76 -0.24
N GLN A 112 -49.65 5.04 -0.65
CA GLN A 112 -50.05 6.14 0.24
C GLN A 112 -51.53 5.96 0.47
N MET A 113 -51.92 5.53 1.67
CA MET A 113 -53.27 5.65 2.14
C MET A 113 -53.57 7.14 2.21
N LEU A 114 -54.33 7.64 1.22
CA LEU A 114 -54.93 8.95 1.29
C LEU A 114 -55.93 8.87 2.43
N ASN A 115 -55.53 9.41 3.57
CA ASN A 115 -56.46 9.63 4.69
C ASN A 115 -57.28 10.89 4.36
N ASN A 116 -58.44 10.72 3.71
CA ASN A 116 -59.43 11.75 3.57
C ASN A 116 -60.23 11.82 4.88
N ASN A 117 -59.95 12.84 5.68
CA ASN A 117 -60.84 13.47 6.61
C ASN A 117 -60.73 14.98 6.48
#